data_e5d53da314773e3c53a47e06d7c1bd30
#
_entry.id   e5d53da314773e3c53a47e06d7c1bd30
#
_cell.length_a   1.000
_cell.length_b   1.000
_cell.length_c   1.000
_cell.angle_alpha   90.00
_cell.angle_beta   90.00
_cell.angle_gamma   90.00
#
_symmetry.space_group_name_H-M   'P 1'
#
loop_
_entity.id
_entity.type
_entity.pdbx_description
1 polymer ?
#
loop_
_entity_poly.entity_id
_entity_poly.type
_entity_poly.pdbx_seq_one_letter_code
_entity_poly.pdbx_strand_id
1 'polypeptide(L)'
;MRRYIAENGWKITEEKMLIDAGKYYVVLNVDVTAQDFGNKSAMDEVYYKYGYYLIHNHDKILGEYLRDKLDSTGKVLDGLKKADTVNARRRAGELTHEKECMEEALRLISDME
;
A
#
# COMPACT_ATOMS: atom_id res chain seq x y z
N MET A 1 1.28 -7.63 -7.07
CA MET A 1 0.44 -7.45 -8.28
C MET A 1 0.87 -6.24 -9.12
N ARG A 2 0.89 -5.04 -8.56
CA ARG A 2 1.27 -3.83 -9.32
C ARG A 2 2.70 -3.87 -9.86
N ARG A 3 3.63 -4.36 -9.07
CA ARG A 3 5.03 -4.50 -9.49
C ARG A 3 5.16 -5.47 -10.68
N TYR A 4 4.45 -6.60 -10.62
CA TYR A 4 4.41 -7.58 -11.72
C TYR A 4 3.87 -6.94 -13.00
N ILE A 5 2.80 -6.17 -12.90
CA ILE A 5 2.20 -5.46 -14.04
C ILE A 5 3.23 -4.50 -14.66
N ALA A 6 3.91 -3.72 -13.82
CA ALA A 6 4.93 -2.78 -14.28
C ALA A 6 6.12 -3.48 -14.93
N GLU A 7 6.57 -4.61 -14.37
CA GLU A 7 7.70 -5.38 -14.91
C GLU A 7 7.40 -5.98 -16.27
N ASN A 8 6.13 -6.27 -16.57
CA ASN A 8 5.69 -6.73 -17.89
C ASN A 8 5.45 -5.59 -18.88
N GLY A 9 5.66 -4.35 -18.46
CA GLY A 9 5.42 -3.19 -19.31
C GLY A 9 3.95 -2.87 -19.53
N TRP A 10 3.06 -3.51 -18.80
CA TRP A 10 1.64 -3.25 -18.86
C TRP A 10 1.30 -1.99 -18.05
N LYS A 11 0.22 -1.35 -18.43
CA LYS A 11 -0.18 -0.10 -17.78
C LYS A 11 -1.46 -0.27 -16.99
N ILE A 12 -1.44 0.17 -15.73
CA ILE A 12 -2.66 0.29 -14.93
C ILE A 12 -3.37 1.57 -15.39
N THR A 13 -4.60 1.45 -15.83
CA THR A 13 -5.39 2.58 -16.32
C THR A 13 -6.37 3.10 -15.28
N GLU A 14 -6.78 2.26 -14.35
CA GLU A 14 -7.71 2.63 -13.29
C GLU A 14 -7.50 1.73 -12.08
N GLU A 15 -7.68 2.31 -10.90
CA GLU A 15 -7.67 1.58 -9.64
C GLU A 15 -8.89 1.98 -8.83
N LYS A 16 -9.58 0.99 -8.26
CA LYS A 16 -10.72 1.20 -7.37
C LYS A 16 -10.55 0.35 -6.12
N MET A 17 -11.00 0.87 -5.01
CA MET A 17 -11.04 0.13 -3.75
C MET A 17 -12.48 0.04 -3.27
N LEU A 18 -12.87 -1.17 -2.86
CA LEU A 18 -14.22 -1.48 -2.43
C LEU A 18 -14.19 -2.12 -1.04
N ILE A 19 -15.29 -1.96 -0.32
CA ILE A 19 -15.48 -2.68 0.93
C ILE A 19 -16.77 -3.49 0.80
N ASP A 20 -16.73 -4.78 1.14
CA ASP A 20 -17.87 -5.68 1.07
C ASP A 20 -17.81 -6.66 2.24
N ALA A 21 -18.88 -6.69 3.03
CA ALA A 21 -18.98 -7.55 4.22
C ALA A 21 -17.77 -7.38 5.16
N GLY A 22 -17.27 -6.15 5.30
CA GLY A 22 -16.12 -5.84 6.15
C GLY A 22 -14.76 -6.16 5.57
N LYS A 23 -14.70 -6.62 4.32
CA LYS A 23 -13.44 -6.94 3.65
C LYS A 23 -13.12 -5.91 2.58
N TYR A 24 -11.83 -5.59 2.44
CA TYR A 24 -11.34 -4.65 1.45
C TYR A 24 -10.90 -5.39 0.18
N TYR A 25 -11.32 -4.86 -0.97
CA TYR A 25 -10.97 -5.39 -2.28
C TYR A 25 -10.42 -4.27 -3.16
N VAL A 26 -9.41 -4.61 -3.95
CA VAL A 26 -8.83 -3.69 -4.94
C VAL A 26 -9.12 -4.24 -6.33
N VAL A 27 -9.65 -3.36 -7.20
CA VAL A 27 -9.90 -3.68 -8.61
C VAL A 27 -8.95 -2.86 -9.46
N LEU A 28 -8.21 -3.53 -10.33
CA LEU A 28 -7.27 -2.88 -11.24
C LEU A 28 -7.72 -3.11 -12.67
N ASN A 29 -7.79 -2.02 -13.45
CA ASN A 29 -7.93 -2.12 -14.91
C ASN A 29 -6.54 -2.00 -15.51
N VAL A 30 -6.16 -2.97 -16.33
CA VAL A 30 -4.82 -3.08 -16.88
C VAL A 30 -4.89 -3.13 -18.40
N ASP A 31 -4.08 -2.29 -19.04
CA ASP A 31 -3.90 -2.35 -20.50
C ASP A 31 -2.65 -3.18 -20.79
N VAL A 32 -2.85 -4.40 -21.27
CA VAL A 32 -1.75 -5.32 -21.58
C VAL A 32 -1.13 -5.06 -22.95
N THR A 33 -1.75 -4.20 -23.76
CA THR A 33 -1.20 -3.83 -25.07
C THR A 33 -0.22 -2.68 -24.97
N ALA A 34 -0.27 -1.90 -23.89
CA ALA A 34 0.66 -0.82 -23.65
C ALA A 34 2.04 -1.41 -23.29
N GLN A 35 3.10 -0.79 -23.83
CA GLN A 35 4.47 -1.15 -23.49
C GLN A 35 5.13 0.07 -22.88
N ASP A 36 4.96 0.20 -21.58
CA ASP A 36 5.51 1.32 -20.83
C ASP A 36 6.50 0.83 -19.79
N PHE A 37 7.78 0.85 -20.14
CA PHE A 37 8.86 0.49 -19.23
C PHE A 37 9.57 1.74 -18.68
N GLY A 38 9.18 2.93 -19.13
CA GLY A 38 9.97 4.15 -18.93
C GLY A 38 9.98 4.71 -17.51
N ASN A 39 8.94 4.47 -16.74
CA ASN A 39 8.76 5.10 -15.42
C ASN A 39 8.94 4.15 -14.24
N LYS A 40 9.47 2.97 -14.45
CA LYS A 40 9.65 1.98 -13.37
C LYS A 40 10.52 2.49 -12.23
N SER A 41 11.60 3.18 -12.57
CA SER A 41 12.56 3.67 -11.58
C SER A 41 12.05 4.87 -10.79
N ALA A 42 10.99 5.54 -11.28
CA ALA A 42 10.40 6.69 -10.62
C ALA A 42 9.24 6.33 -9.69
N MET A 43 8.84 5.06 -9.67
CA MET A 43 7.71 4.60 -8.86
C MET A 43 8.17 4.22 -7.46
N ASP A 44 7.71 4.96 -6.46
CA ASP A 44 7.99 4.66 -5.06
C ASP A 44 7.30 3.37 -4.61
N GLU A 45 7.88 2.70 -3.61
CA GLU A 45 7.31 1.50 -3.01
C GLU A 45 5.86 1.72 -2.55
N VAL A 46 5.55 2.89 -2.04
CA VAL A 46 4.21 3.28 -1.59
C VAL A 46 3.18 3.12 -2.70
N TYR A 47 3.52 3.53 -3.93
CA TYR A 47 2.63 3.41 -5.08
C TYR A 47 2.43 1.95 -5.51
N TYR A 48 3.46 1.12 -5.41
CA TYR A 48 3.32 -0.31 -5.71
C TYR A 48 2.42 -1.00 -4.68
N LYS A 49 2.50 -0.61 -3.42
CA LYS A 49 1.70 -1.23 -2.35
C LYS A 49 0.25 -0.77 -2.34
N TYR A 50 0.03 0.54 -2.50
CA TYR A 50 -1.29 1.13 -2.23
C TYR A 50 -1.96 1.72 -3.45
N GLY A 51 -1.24 1.87 -4.55
CA GLY A 51 -1.79 2.32 -5.82
C GLY A 51 -1.65 3.81 -6.08
N TYR A 52 -1.05 4.13 -7.21
CA TYR A 52 -0.84 5.52 -7.63
C TYR A 52 -2.17 6.26 -7.78
N TYR A 53 -3.14 5.65 -8.48
CA TYR A 53 -4.43 6.31 -8.72
C TYR A 53 -5.27 6.44 -7.45
N LEU A 54 -5.24 5.43 -6.57
CA LEU A 54 -5.97 5.50 -5.31
C LEU A 54 -5.45 6.65 -4.44
N ILE A 55 -4.14 6.82 -4.37
CA ILE A 55 -3.52 7.89 -3.61
C ILE A 55 -3.83 9.26 -4.22
N HIS A 56 -3.62 9.42 -5.54
CA HIS A 56 -3.83 10.69 -6.23
C HIS A 56 -5.30 11.10 -6.29
N ASN A 57 -6.23 10.14 -6.26
CA ASN A 57 -7.66 10.41 -6.24
C ASN A 57 -8.22 10.60 -4.82
N HIS A 58 -7.38 10.56 -3.80
CA HIS A 58 -7.78 10.71 -2.40
C HIS A 58 -8.88 9.72 -2.00
N ASP A 59 -8.70 8.45 -2.35
CA ASP A 59 -9.70 7.42 -2.13
C ASP A 59 -10.02 7.27 -0.64
N LYS A 60 -11.28 7.45 -0.27
CA LYS A 60 -11.72 7.41 1.12
C LYS A 60 -11.59 6.03 1.73
N ILE A 61 -11.88 4.99 0.95
CA ILE A 61 -11.80 3.61 1.42
C ILE A 61 -10.35 3.23 1.68
N LEU A 62 -9.43 3.66 0.82
CA LEU A 62 -8.00 3.47 1.07
C LEU A 62 -7.57 4.17 2.37
N GLY A 63 -8.04 5.40 2.60
CA GLY A 63 -7.75 6.13 3.83
C GLY A 63 -8.23 5.39 5.08
N GLU A 64 -9.45 4.87 5.05
CA GLU A 64 -10.00 4.05 6.14
C GLU A 64 -9.20 2.79 6.37
N TYR A 65 -8.86 2.09 5.29
CA TYR A 65 -8.06 0.87 5.33
C TYR A 65 -6.70 1.14 5.99
N LEU A 66 -6.03 2.21 5.60
CA LEU A 66 -4.71 2.56 6.13
C LEU A 66 -4.78 2.90 7.62
N ARG A 67 -5.80 3.64 8.04
CA ARG A 67 -5.99 3.97 9.45
C ARG A 67 -6.22 2.72 10.30
N ASP A 68 -7.08 1.82 9.83
CA ASP A 68 -7.36 0.56 10.50
C ASP A 68 -6.10 -0.31 10.60
N LYS A 69 -5.34 -0.40 9.51
CA LYS A 69 -4.10 -1.17 9.47
C LYS A 69 -3.02 -0.58 10.37
N LEU A 70 -2.91 0.75 10.42
CA LEU A 70 -1.97 1.40 11.33
C LEU A 70 -2.27 1.08 12.78
N ASP A 71 -3.54 1.14 13.16
CA ASP A 71 -3.95 0.80 14.53
C ASP A 71 -3.62 -0.65 14.86
N SER A 72 -3.97 -1.59 13.99
CA SER A 72 -3.69 -3.02 14.17
C SER A 72 -2.18 -3.29 14.24
N THR A 73 -1.42 -2.68 13.34
CA THR A 73 0.03 -2.85 13.28
C THR A 73 0.70 -2.32 14.54
N GLY A 74 0.23 -1.18 15.06
CA GLY A 74 0.73 -0.62 16.32
C GLY A 74 0.54 -1.58 17.50
N LYS A 75 -0.61 -2.22 17.58
CA LYS A 75 -0.91 -3.21 18.63
C LYS A 75 0.01 -4.43 18.53
N VAL A 76 0.22 -4.94 17.32
CA VAL A 76 1.12 -6.08 17.10
C VAL A 76 2.56 -5.71 17.45
N LEU A 77 3.01 -4.53 17.06
CA LEU A 77 4.35 -4.05 17.39
C LEU A 77 4.58 -3.96 18.91
N ASP A 78 3.61 -3.45 19.66
CA ASP A 78 3.69 -3.40 21.11
C ASP A 78 3.85 -4.78 21.74
N GLY A 79 3.12 -5.77 21.22
CA GLY A 79 3.24 -7.17 21.64
C GLY A 79 4.62 -7.75 21.33
N LEU A 80 5.15 -7.47 20.14
CA LEU A 80 6.46 -7.97 19.72
C LEU A 80 7.61 -7.37 20.56
N LYS A 81 7.50 -6.11 20.94
CA LYS A 81 8.50 -5.46 21.79
C LYS A 81 8.60 -6.13 23.16
N LYS A 82 7.51 -6.68 23.67
CA LYS A 82 7.47 -7.39 24.96
C LYS A 82 8.06 -8.79 24.87
N ALA A 83 8.07 -9.40 23.69
CA ALA A 83 8.49 -10.80 23.51
C ALA A 83 10.02 -11.00 23.58
N ASP A 84 10.82 -10.01 23.24
CA ASP A 84 12.29 -9.99 23.31
C ASP A 84 12.98 -11.26 22.78
N THR A 85 12.57 -11.73 21.61
CA THR A 85 13.21 -12.84 20.89
C THR A 85 13.79 -12.34 19.58
N VAL A 86 14.73 -13.11 18.98
CA VAL A 86 15.32 -12.77 17.68
C VAL A 86 14.24 -12.68 16.60
N ASN A 87 13.31 -13.64 16.58
CA ASN A 87 12.22 -13.66 15.61
C ASN A 87 11.27 -12.48 15.82
N ALA A 88 10.97 -12.13 17.06
CA ALA A 88 10.11 -10.99 17.36
C ALA A 88 10.75 -9.68 16.93
N ARG A 89 12.06 -9.51 17.13
CA ARG A 89 12.78 -8.30 16.69
C ARG A 89 12.78 -8.16 15.17
N ARG A 90 13.00 -9.26 14.45
CA ARG A 90 12.97 -9.26 13.00
C ARG A 90 11.59 -8.89 12.49
N ARG A 91 10.54 -9.50 13.04
CA ARG A 91 9.16 -9.20 12.64
C ARG A 91 8.79 -7.75 12.98
N ALA A 92 9.25 -7.24 14.12
CA ALA A 92 9.03 -5.85 14.49
C ALA A 92 9.67 -4.90 13.48
N GLY A 93 10.88 -5.21 13.00
CA GLY A 93 11.53 -4.41 11.95
C GLY A 93 10.74 -4.37 10.66
N GLU A 94 10.23 -5.53 10.21
CA GLU A 94 9.40 -5.62 9.01
C GLU A 94 8.11 -4.81 9.15
N LEU A 95 7.44 -4.93 10.30
CA LEU A 95 6.19 -4.19 10.56
C LEU A 95 6.42 -2.69 10.72
N THR A 96 7.57 -2.29 11.27
CA THR A 96 7.94 -0.87 11.34
C THR A 96 8.08 -0.27 9.95
N HIS A 97 8.70 -1.00 9.03
CA HIS A 97 8.81 -0.57 7.63
C HIS A 97 7.43 -0.45 6.97
N GLU A 98 6.56 -1.44 7.16
CA GLU A 98 5.20 -1.39 6.65
C GLU A 98 4.42 -0.20 7.23
N LYS A 99 4.59 0.06 8.52
CA LYS A 99 3.95 1.20 9.19
C LYS A 99 4.40 2.52 8.58
N GLU A 100 5.69 2.67 8.32
CA GLU A 100 6.23 3.87 7.67
C GLU A 100 5.64 4.07 6.28
N CYS A 101 5.47 3.00 5.50
CA CYS A 101 4.84 3.07 4.19
C CYS A 101 3.37 3.50 4.28
N MET A 102 2.63 2.97 5.26
CA MET A 102 1.24 3.35 5.48
C MET A 102 1.11 4.82 5.89
N GLU A 103 1.99 5.29 6.77
CA GLU A 103 2.02 6.70 7.19
C GLU A 103 2.31 7.63 6.02
N GLU A 104 3.27 7.25 5.18
CA GLU A 104 3.60 8.02 3.97
C GLU A 104 2.40 8.07 3.01
N ALA A 105 1.71 6.95 2.79
CA ALA A 105 0.52 6.92 1.95
C ALA A 105 -0.58 7.83 2.49
N LEU A 106 -0.84 7.79 3.80
CA LEU A 106 -1.83 8.67 4.42
C LEU A 106 -1.43 10.14 4.30
N ARG A 107 -0.16 10.45 4.48
CA ARG A 107 0.34 11.82 4.32
C ARG A 107 0.09 12.32 2.89
N LEU A 108 0.39 11.50 1.89
CA LEU A 108 0.17 11.87 0.49
C LEU A 108 -1.30 12.10 0.18
N ILE A 109 -2.18 11.26 0.73
CA ILE A 109 -3.62 11.43 0.56
C ILE A 109 -4.09 12.75 1.20
N SER A 110 -3.63 13.03 2.42
CA SER A 110 -4.04 14.22 3.18
C SER A 110 -3.48 15.51 2.61
N ASP A 111 -2.22 15.51 2.19
CA ASP A 111 -1.56 16.71 1.68
C ASP A 111 -2.16 17.22 0.37
N MET A 112 -2.84 16.35 -0.35
CA MET A 112 -3.43 16.69 -1.65
C MET A 112 -4.89 17.10 -1.58
N GLU A 113 -5.48 17.07 -0.40
CA GLU A 113 -6.88 17.50 -0.19
C GLU A 113 -7.07 19.01 -0.29
#